data_60802909002791e66eaccc012f00c037
#
_entry.id   60802909002791e66eaccc012f00c037
#
_cell.length_a   1.000
_cell.length_b   1.000
_cell.length_c   1.000
_cell.angle_alpha   90.00
_cell.angle_beta   90.00
_cell.angle_gamma   90.00
#
_symmetry.space_group_name_H-M   'P 1'
#
loop_
_entity.id
_entity.type
_entity.pdbx_description
1 polymer ?
#
loop_
_entity_poly.entity_id
_entity_poly.type
_entity_poly.pdbx_seq_one_letter_code
_entity_poly.pdbx_strand_id
1 'polypeptide(L)'
;MSDAAPGFGRVSTGPAAAPSDATPYARDRWRARSAGTAPVLRKGRAAMSPSVRPLAVAVLTAALVTGCGSGFPKDPEGTLDRVRGGELRAGVSESPPWTEVADSGRPSGVEVELVEEFAERIDAEVVWSSGAESHLIRSLEGGDLDVVVAGLTETSPWEKHAALTRPHTEIETGDGRTEKIVLATRLGENGFLTELETFLVEREEG
;
A
#
# COMPACT_ATOMS: atom_id res chain seq x y z
N MET A 1 12.55 7.81 61.42
CA MET A 1 11.77 6.67 61.95
C MET A 1 11.08 6.03 60.78
N SER A 2 11.54 4.82 60.52
CA SER A 2 10.98 3.64 59.86
C SER A 2 10.65 3.82 58.35
N ASP A 3 11.48 3.38 57.44
CA ASP A 3 11.82 1.99 57.04
C ASP A 3 10.59 1.16 56.63
N ALA A 4 10.51 0.87 55.32
CA ALA A 4 10.14 -0.43 54.77
C ALA A 4 10.17 -0.43 53.23
N ALA A 5 11.20 -1.03 52.66
CA ALA A 5 11.13 -1.61 51.33
C ALA A 5 10.53 -3.04 51.42
N PRO A 6 9.85 -3.49 50.40
CA PRO A 6 9.84 -4.92 50.08
C PRO A 6 10.17 -5.14 48.62
N GLY A 7 11.09 -5.97 48.30
CA GLY A 7 10.91 -7.40 48.21
C GLY A 7 11.10 -7.81 46.77
N PHE A 8 12.40 -8.08 46.36
CA PHE A 8 12.75 -8.73 45.12
C PHE A 8 12.19 -10.16 45.05
N GLY A 9 11.23 -10.39 44.16
CA GLY A 9 10.75 -11.70 43.75
C GLY A 9 11.76 -12.36 42.84
N ARG A 10 12.36 -13.44 43.31
CA ARG A 10 13.33 -14.30 42.62
C ARG A 10 12.60 -15.11 41.58
N VAL A 11 12.91 -14.90 40.29
CA VAL A 11 12.45 -15.75 39.19
C VAL A 11 13.32 -17.00 39.14
N SER A 12 12.70 -18.13 39.40
CA SER A 12 13.28 -19.47 39.30
C SER A 12 13.40 -19.90 37.83
N THR A 13 14.62 -20.06 37.38
CA THR A 13 14.94 -20.71 36.09
C THR A 13 14.91 -22.22 36.27
N GLY A 14 13.87 -22.88 35.71
CA GLY A 14 13.84 -24.32 35.56
C GLY A 14 14.47 -24.74 34.22
N PRO A 15 15.20 -25.88 34.17
CA PRO A 15 15.89 -26.31 32.95
C PRO A 15 14.90 -26.88 31.93
N ALA A 16 15.08 -26.50 30.66
CA ALA A 16 14.39 -27.05 29.52
C ALA A 16 14.79 -28.52 29.29
N ALA A 17 13.80 -29.40 29.29
CA ALA A 17 13.96 -30.78 28.89
C ALA A 17 13.97 -30.88 27.36
N ALA A 18 14.99 -31.51 26.82
CA ALA A 18 15.11 -31.90 25.42
C ALA A 18 14.24 -33.14 25.14
N PRO A 19 13.53 -33.23 24.04
CA PRO A 19 12.99 -34.49 23.56
C PRO A 19 14.03 -35.22 22.73
N SER A 20 14.49 -36.33 23.26
CA SER A 20 15.17 -37.39 22.54
C SER A 20 14.09 -38.28 21.90
N ASP A 21 14.00 -38.31 20.58
CA ASP A 21 13.54 -39.50 19.86
C ASP A 21 14.17 -39.51 18.47
N ALA A 22 15.30 -40.18 18.44
CA ALA A 22 15.96 -40.64 17.23
C ALA A 22 15.29 -41.97 16.79
N THR A 23 14.50 -41.95 15.75
CA THR A 23 14.08 -43.16 15.06
C THR A 23 15.17 -43.59 14.09
N PRO A 24 15.59 -44.87 14.13
CA PRO A 24 16.63 -45.36 13.26
C PRO A 24 16.09 -45.57 11.83
N TYR A 25 16.82 -44.98 10.92
CA TYR A 25 16.70 -45.16 9.48
C TYR A 25 17.01 -46.63 9.11
N ALA A 26 15.98 -47.39 8.76
CA ALA A 26 16.12 -48.74 8.24
C ALA A 26 16.65 -48.69 6.80
N ARG A 27 17.95 -48.89 6.70
CA ARG A 27 18.66 -49.29 5.49
C ARG A 27 18.34 -50.77 5.23
N ASP A 28 18.19 -51.14 3.99
CA ASP A 28 18.11 -52.50 3.41
C ASP A 28 16.72 -52.95 2.98
N ARG A 29 16.49 -52.77 1.69
CA ARG A 29 15.85 -53.80 0.83
C ARG A 29 15.93 -53.44 -0.67
N TRP A 30 17.18 -53.39 -1.19
CA TRP A 30 17.41 -53.51 -2.61
C TRP A 30 17.95 -54.91 -2.88
N ARG A 31 17.12 -55.88 -3.10
CA ARG A 31 17.49 -57.11 -3.78
C ARG A 31 16.42 -57.51 -4.78
N ALA A 32 16.86 -57.40 -6.01
CA ALA A 32 16.58 -58.26 -7.13
C ALA A 32 15.17 -58.87 -7.29
N ARG A 33 14.46 -58.44 -8.32
CA ARG A 33 13.67 -59.37 -9.13
C ARG A 33 13.88 -59.04 -10.62
N SER A 34 14.68 -59.91 -11.22
CA SER A 34 14.62 -60.57 -12.53
C SER A 34 13.75 -59.94 -13.63
N ALA A 35 14.47 -59.66 -14.69
CA ALA A 35 14.12 -59.86 -16.08
C ALA A 35 12.65 -60.15 -16.40
N GLY A 36 11.91 -59.11 -16.74
CA GLY A 36 10.68 -59.18 -17.49
C GLY A 36 10.88 -58.44 -18.78
N THR A 37 10.78 -59.15 -19.88
CA THR A 37 10.92 -58.71 -21.27
C THR A 37 9.98 -57.52 -21.51
N ALA A 38 10.56 -56.33 -21.68
CA ALA A 38 9.80 -55.14 -22.06
C ALA A 38 9.23 -55.29 -23.47
N PRO A 39 7.96 -55.08 -23.72
CA PRO A 39 7.45 -54.94 -25.05
C PRO A 39 8.01 -53.63 -25.65
N VAL A 40 8.66 -53.78 -26.80
CA VAL A 40 9.11 -52.68 -27.65
C VAL A 40 7.90 -51.86 -28.03
N LEU A 41 7.67 -50.78 -27.31
CA LEU A 41 6.67 -49.78 -27.71
C LEU A 41 7.21 -49.08 -28.98
N ARG A 42 6.70 -49.51 -30.10
CA ARG A 42 6.87 -48.83 -31.36
C ARG A 42 6.35 -47.40 -31.18
N LYS A 43 7.29 -46.44 -31.06
CA LYS A 43 6.98 -45.02 -31.14
C LYS A 43 6.35 -44.75 -32.48
N GLY A 44 5.03 -44.80 -32.55
CA GLY A 44 4.30 -44.21 -33.64
C GLY A 44 4.62 -42.71 -33.65
N ARG A 45 5.42 -42.26 -34.54
CA ARG A 45 5.51 -40.84 -34.88
C ARG A 45 4.12 -40.45 -35.42
N ALA A 46 3.33 -39.86 -34.53
CA ALA A 46 2.16 -39.13 -34.96
C ALA A 46 2.69 -37.98 -35.84
N ALA A 47 2.61 -38.15 -37.13
CA ALA A 47 2.86 -37.10 -38.10
C ALA A 47 1.76 -36.07 -37.88
N MET A 48 2.06 -35.01 -37.12
CA MET A 48 1.18 -33.86 -37.03
C MET A 48 0.97 -33.29 -38.42
N SER A 49 -0.29 -33.31 -38.84
CA SER A 49 -0.73 -32.78 -40.11
C SER A 49 -0.21 -31.34 -40.30
N PRO A 50 0.36 -30.95 -41.43
CA PRO A 50 0.99 -29.64 -41.62
C PRO A 50 0.01 -28.47 -41.45
N SER A 51 -1.29 -28.70 -41.48
CA SER A 51 -2.34 -27.70 -41.31
C SER A 51 -2.59 -27.23 -39.86
N VAL A 52 -2.09 -27.95 -38.84
CA VAL A 52 -2.27 -27.56 -37.43
C VAL A 52 -1.11 -26.69 -36.89
N ARG A 53 0.01 -26.67 -37.61
CA ARG A 53 1.20 -25.89 -37.21
C ARG A 53 0.99 -24.38 -37.18
N PRO A 54 0.35 -23.73 -38.17
CA PRO A 54 0.12 -22.29 -38.13
C PRO A 54 -0.89 -21.89 -37.07
N LEU A 55 -1.89 -22.75 -36.76
CA LEU A 55 -2.88 -22.46 -35.73
C LEU A 55 -2.26 -22.52 -34.31
N ALA A 56 -1.41 -23.50 -34.06
CA ALA A 56 -0.71 -23.63 -32.78
C ALA A 56 0.27 -22.48 -32.50
N VAL A 57 0.98 -22.02 -33.54
CA VAL A 57 1.87 -20.85 -33.45
C VAL A 57 1.08 -19.56 -33.24
N ALA A 58 -0.05 -19.39 -33.94
CA ALA A 58 -0.91 -18.22 -33.78
C ALA A 58 -1.54 -18.11 -32.37
N VAL A 59 -1.94 -19.23 -31.75
CA VAL A 59 -2.46 -19.25 -30.39
C VAL A 59 -1.35 -18.97 -29.38
N LEU A 60 -0.13 -19.47 -29.58
CA LEU A 60 0.99 -19.22 -28.69
C LEU A 60 1.46 -17.76 -28.75
N THR A 61 1.47 -17.14 -29.92
CA THR A 61 1.81 -15.71 -30.07
C THR A 61 0.73 -14.80 -29.49
N ALA A 62 -0.56 -15.15 -29.61
CA ALA A 62 -1.64 -14.39 -29.00
C ALA A 62 -1.57 -14.41 -27.46
N ALA A 63 -1.14 -15.53 -26.84
CA ALA A 63 -0.97 -15.64 -25.39
C ALA A 63 0.20 -14.81 -24.84
N LEU A 64 1.20 -14.47 -25.66
CA LEU A 64 2.35 -13.66 -25.24
C LEU A 64 2.07 -12.15 -25.27
N VAL A 65 1.05 -11.70 -25.98
CA VAL A 65 0.69 -10.26 -26.09
C VAL A 65 -0.22 -9.79 -24.96
N THR A 66 -0.88 -10.69 -24.24
CA THR A 66 -1.78 -10.34 -23.12
C THR A 66 -1.07 -10.11 -21.78
N GLY A 67 0.26 -10.24 -21.70
CA GLY A 67 1.04 -10.18 -20.46
C GLY A 67 1.58 -8.82 -20.03
N CYS A 68 1.40 -7.75 -20.77
CA CYS A 68 1.96 -6.41 -20.44
C CYS A 68 0.91 -5.42 -19.97
N GLY A 69 0.10 -5.80 -19.00
CA GLY A 69 -0.89 -4.93 -18.37
C GLY A 69 -0.60 -4.66 -16.89
N SER A 70 0.67 -4.56 -16.47
CA SER A 70 0.96 -4.00 -15.15
C SER A 70 0.88 -2.49 -15.25
N GLY A 71 -0.30 -1.93 -14.97
CA GLY A 71 -0.49 -0.49 -14.89
C GLY A 71 0.53 0.12 -13.93
N PHE A 72 1.31 1.07 -14.44
CA PHE A 72 2.08 2.00 -13.63
C PHE A 72 1.36 3.35 -13.70
N PRO A 73 1.28 4.10 -12.63
CA PRO A 73 1.78 3.82 -11.28
C PRO A 73 0.95 2.75 -10.54
N LYS A 74 1.57 2.05 -9.57
CA LYS A 74 0.93 0.95 -8.83
C LYS A 74 0.31 1.43 -7.53
N ASP A 75 -0.88 0.91 -7.26
CA ASP A 75 -1.55 0.96 -5.96
C ASP A 75 -1.64 -0.47 -5.40
N PRO A 76 -0.68 -0.94 -4.59
CA PRO A 76 -0.68 -2.28 -4.04
C PRO A 76 -1.93 -2.63 -3.24
N GLU A 77 -2.51 -1.66 -2.54
CA GLU A 77 -3.74 -1.82 -1.76
C GLU A 77 -5.00 -1.42 -2.55
N GLY A 78 -4.83 -0.94 -3.80
CA GLY A 78 -5.93 -0.57 -4.66
C GLY A 78 -6.70 0.67 -4.21
N THR A 79 -6.01 1.64 -3.61
CA THR A 79 -6.63 2.86 -3.08
C THR A 79 -7.40 3.61 -4.16
N LEU A 80 -6.80 3.89 -5.31
CA LEU A 80 -7.45 4.63 -6.39
C LEU A 80 -8.70 3.93 -6.91
N ASP A 81 -8.63 2.62 -7.12
CA ASP A 81 -9.79 1.84 -7.61
C ASP A 81 -10.94 1.82 -6.59
N ARG A 82 -10.61 1.82 -5.30
CA ARG A 82 -11.60 1.84 -4.21
C ARG A 82 -12.25 3.20 -4.04
N VAL A 83 -11.49 4.29 -4.16
CA VAL A 83 -12.04 5.65 -3.94
C VAL A 83 -12.85 6.15 -5.13
N ARG A 84 -12.53 5.75 -6.36
CA ARG A 84 -13.31 6.13 -7.54
C ARG A 84 -14.75 5.62 -7.45
N GLY A 85 -15.71 6.53 -7.46
CA GLY A 85 -17.14 6.22 -7.30
C GLY A 85 -17.49 5.66 -5.92
N GLY A 86 -16.61 5.82 -4.92
CA GLY A 86 -16.76 5.31 -3.57
C GLY A 86 -16.49 6.36 -2.49
N GLU A 87 -15.82 5.97 -1.40
CA GLU A 87 -15.50 6.86 -0.29
C GLU A 87 -14.02 7.24 -0.29
N LEU A 88 -13.75 8.56 -0.22
CA LEU A 88 -12.45 9.15 0.06
C LEU A 88 -12.36 9.48 1.55
N ARG A 89 -11.57 8.71 2.30
CA ARG A 89 -11.36 8.91 3.74
C ARG A 89 -10.29 9.97 3.97
N ALA A 90 -10.71 11.14 4.39
CA ALA A 90 -9.85 12.30 4.56
C ALA A 90 -9.66 12.66 6.04
N GLY A 91 -8.40 12.81 6.46
CA GLY A 91 -8.02 13.32 7.77
C GLY A 91 -7.79 14.83 7.74
N VAL A 92 -8.32 15.55 8.73
CA VAL A 92 -8.11 16.99 8.87
C VAL A 92 -7.63 17.34 10.28
N SER A 93 -6.53 18.10 10.35
CA SER A 93 -6.04 18.72 11.58
C SER A 93 -6.17 20.23 11.47
N GLU A 94 -6.49 20.90 12.56
CA GLU A 94 -6.65 22.36 12.57
C GLU A 94 -5.32 23.06 12.27
N SER A 95 -5.30 23.88 11.23
CA SER A 95 -4.13 24.67 10.80
C SER A 95 -4.58 25.89 9.96
N PRO A 96 -5.16 26.93 10.59
CA PRO A 96 -5.60 28.11 9.85
C PRO A 96 -4.44 28.82 9.14
N PRO A 97 -4.64 29.35 7.94
CA PRO A 97 -5.90 29.43 7.19
C PRO A 97 -6.22 28.20 6.31
N TRP A 98 -5.40 27.15 6.34
CA TRP A 98 -5.49 25.98 5.46
C TRP A 98 -6.69 25.10 5.80
N THR A 99 -6.85 24.82 7.07
CA THR A 99 -7.90 23.97 7.62
C THR A 99 -8.45 24.55 8.91
N GLU A 100 -9.76 24.54 9.05
CA GLU A 100 -10.50 24.91 10.26
C GLU A 100 -11.43 23.77 10.65
N VAL A 101 -11.42 23.40 11.92
CA VAL A 101 -12.23 22.30 12.45
C VAL A 101 -13.22 22.86 13.45
N ALA A 102 -14.48 22.99 13.04
CA ALA A 102 -15.55 23.47 13.93
C ALA A 102 -15.97 22.37 14.93
N ASP A 103 -16.31 22.76 16.16
CA ASP A 103 -16.71 21.86 17.25
C ASP A 103 -17.88 20.92 16.92
N SER A 104 -18.69 21.22 15.91
CA SER A 104 -19.92 20.50 15.61
C SER A 104 -20.22 20.34 14.12
N GLY A 105 -19.24 20.54 13.26
CA GLY A 105 -19.53 20.65 11.84
C GLY A 105 -18.51 20.05 10.90
N ARG A 106 -18.81 20.19 9.64
CA ARG A 106 -17.94 19.91 8.52
C ARG A 106 -16.69 20.79 8.63
N PRO A 107 -15.49 20.27 8.40
CA PRO A 107 -14.30 21.09 8.32
C PRO A 107 -14.39 22.08 7.16
N SER A 108 -13.59 23.15 7.22
CA SER A 108 -13.53 24.19 6.20
C SER A 108 -12.09 24.64 5.96
N GLY A 109 -11.87 25.43 4.94
CA GLY A 109 -10.56 25.96 4.57
C GLY A 109 -10.10 25.52 3.19
N VAL A 110 -9.00 26.13 2.73
CA VAL A 110 -8.52 25.96 1.35
C VAL A 110 -8.19 24.51 1.00
N GLU A 111 -7.56 23.78 1.93
CA GLU A 111 -7.22 22.35 1.71
C GLU A 111 -8.46 21.45 1.77
N VAL A 112 -9.48 21.82 2.55
CA VAL A 112 -10.74 21.07 2.58
C VAL A 112 -11.46 21.19 1.24
N GLU A 113 -11.60 22.43 0.72
CA GLU A 113 -12.17 22.68 -0.60
C GLU A 113 -11.41 21.92 -1.69
N LEU A 114 -10.07 21.92 -1.62
CA LEU A 114 -9.21 21.21 -2.56
C LEU A 114 -9.50 19.71 -2.60
N VAL A 115 -9.65 19.08 -1.43
CA VAL A 115 -9.97 17.64 -1.33
C VAL A 115 -11.38 17.35 -1.83
N GLU A 116 -12.34 18.24 -1.59
CA GLU A 116 -13.71 18.10 -2.08
C GLU A 116 -13.79 18.23 -3.61
N GLU A 117 -13.09 19.21 -4.20
CA GLU A 117 -12.96 19.32 -5.66
C GLU A 117 -12.31 18.07 -6.29
N PHE A 118 -11.27 17.52 -5.64
CA PHE A 118 -10.66 16.28 -6.09
C PHE A 118 -11.63 15.10 -6.02
N ALA A 119 -12.38 14.98 -4.92
CA ALA A 119 -13.37 13.93 -4.75
C ALA A 119 -14.47 14.01 -5.82
N GLU A 120 -14.98 15.21 -6.13
CA GLU A 120 -15.94 15.42 -7.21
C GLU A 120 -15.39 14.94 -8.56
N ARG A 121 -14.11 15.21 -8.84
CA ARG A 121 -13.46 14.79 -10.09
C ARG A 121 -13.44 13.27 -10.28
N ILE A 122 -13.25 12.51 -9.17
CA ILE A 122 -13.19 11.04 -9.20
C ILE A 122 -14.51 10.37 -8.81
N ASP A 123 -15.60 11.14 -8.72
CA ASP A 123 -16.94 10.66 -8.33
C ASP A 123 -16.96 9.99 -6.95
N ALA A 124 -16.22 10.56 -5.98
CA ALA A 124 -16.09 10.04 -4.62
C ALA A 124 -16.85 10.91 -3.60
N GLU A 125 -17.32 10.29 -2.51
CA GLU A 125 -17.86 10.97 -1.33
C GLU A 125 -16.76 11.13 -0.27
N VAL A 126 -16.56 12.34 0.26
CA VAL A 126 -15.55 12.58 1.30
C VAL A 126 -16.09 12.25 2.67
N VAL A 127 -15.36 11.36 3.37
CA VAL A 127 -15.60 11.03 4.79
C VAL A 127 -14.50 11.64 5.64
N TRP A 128 -14.86 12.71 6.37
CA TRP A 128 -13.91 13.46 7.18
C TRP A 128 -13.67 12.86 8.56
N SER A 129 -12.39 12.82 8.99
CA SER A 129 -11.95 12.47 10.35
C SER A 129 -11.08 13.59 10.89
N SER A 130 -11.50 14.23 11.98
CA SER A 130 -10.74 15.30 12.61
C SER A 130 -9.89 14.78 13.76
N GLY A 131 -8.69 15.35 13.92
CA GLY A 131 -7.80 14.95 15.02
C GLY A 131 -6.43 15.59 14.97
N ALA A 132 -5.59 15.20 15.93
CA ALA A 132 -4.20 15.63 15.97
C ALA A 132 -3.42 15.07 14.77
N GLU A 133 -2.59 15.88 14.14
CA GLU A 133 -1.78 15.54 12.95
C GLU A 133 -1.06 14.19 13.10
N SER A 134 -0.36 13.96 14.22
CA SER A 134 0.36 12.71 14.45
C SER A 134 -0.54 11.46 14.55
N HIS A 135 -1.81 11.64 14.93
CA HIS A 135 -2.79 10.55 14.95
C HIS A 135 -3.29 10.27 13.53
N LEU A 136 -3.61 11.31 12.78
CA LEU A 136 -4.06 11.20 11.40
C LEU A 136 -3.00 10.56 10.50
N ILE A 137 -1.73 10.94 10.66
CA ILE A 137 -0.62 10.32 9.91
C ILE A 137 -0.48 8.83 10.25
N ARG A 138 -0.67 8.41 11.50
CA ARG A 138 -0.67 6.97 11.84
C ARG A 138 -1.87 6.23 11.23
N SER A 139 -3.04 6.85 11.19
CA SER A 139 -4.22 6.28 10.53
C SER A 139 -4.03 6.18 9.01
N LEU A 140 -3.35 7.15 8.40
CA LEU A 140 -2.95 7.14 7.01
C LEU A 140 -1.98 5.98 6.70
N GLU A 141 -0.92 5.83 7.51
CA GLU A 141 0.05 4.73 7.42
C GLU A 141 -0.64 3.36 7.58
N GLY A 142 -1.59 3.25 8.51
CA GLY A 142 -2.40 2.06 8.76
C GLY A 142 -3.42 1.73 7.66
N GLY A 143 -3.71 2.69 6.75
CA GLY A 143 -4.69 2.52 5.69
C GLY A 143 -6.14 2.79 6.12
N ASP A 144 -6.34 3.44 7.27
CA ASP A 144 -7.65 3.90 7.73
C ASP A 144 -8.05 5.22 7.05
N LEU A 145 -7.07 5.98 6.57
CA LEU A 145 -7.24 7.20 5.78
C LEU A 145 -6.53 7.09 4.43
N ASP A 146 -6.93 7.93 3.48
CA ASP A 146 -6.40 7.97 2.12
C ASP A 146 -5.61 9.25 1.85
N VAL A 147 -6.04 10.35 2.47
CA VAL A 147 -5.39 11.67 2.40
C VAL A 147 -5.48 12.37 3.75
N VAL A 148 -4.46 13.18 4.07
CA VAL A 148 -4.45 14.04 5.26
C VAL A 148 -4.10 15.47 4.85
N VAL A 149 -4.87 16.42 5.39
CA VAL A 149 -4.70 17.86 5.26
C VAL A 149 -4.50 18.50 6.63
N ALA A 150 -3.48 19.33 6.77
CA ALA A 150 -3.09 19.93 8.04
C ALA A 150 -2.17 21.15 7.88
N GLY A 151 -2.15 21.79 6.71
CA GLY A 151 -1.16 22.82 6.40
C GLY A 151 0.26 22.27 6.43
N LEU A 152 0.45 21.02 5.95
CA LEU A 152 1.76 20.36 5.94
C LEU A 152 2.71 21.06 4.95
N THR A 153 3.99 21.14 5.31
CA THR A 153 5.01 21.67 4.42
C THR A 153 5.83 20.55 3.79
N GLU A 154 6.51 20.84 2.67
CA GLU A 154 7.43 19.87 2.03
C GLU A 154 8.56 19.42 2.95
N THR A 155 8.86 20.18 4.02
CA THR A 155 9.87 19.87 5.03
C THR A 155 9.31 19.19 6.28
N SER A 156 8.04 18.83 6.26
CA SER A 156 7.39 18.11 7.38
C SER A 156 8.12 16.80 7.70
N PRO A 157 8.22 16.42 8.99
CA PRO A 157 8.97 15.22 9.41
C PRO A 157 8.28 13.89 8.98
N TRP A 158 7.14 13.97 8.29
CA TRP A 158 6.29 12.84 7.97
C TRP A 158 6.68 12.07 6.70
N GLU A 159 7.68 12.51 5.93
CA GLU A 159 8.13 11.86 4.68
C GLU A 159 8.49 10.37 4.82
N LYS A 160 8.75 9.90 6.07
CA LYS A 160 9.01 8.49 6.35
C LYS A 160 7.74 7.67 6.60
N HIS A 161 6.62 8.32 6.82
CA HIS A 161 5.34 7.73 7.21
C HIS A 161 4.23 7.97 6.17
N ALA A 162 4.42 8.98 5.32
CA ALA A 162 3.46 9.37 4.30
C ALA A 162 4.17 9.80 3.01
N ALA A 163 3.51 9.65 1.87
CA ALA A 163 3.93 10.26 0.63
C ALA A 163 3.38 11.69 0.60
N LEU A 164 4.26 12.67 0.48
CA LEU A 164 3.87 14.07 0.34
C LEU A 164 3.65 14.37 -1.15
N THR A 165 2.58 15.08 -1.47
CA THR A 165 2.28 15.50 -2.84
C THR A 165 3.26 16.59 -3.30
N ARG A 166 3.23 16.92 -4.59
CA ARG A 166 3.72 18.21 -5.04
C ARG A 166 3.04 19.34 -4.26
N PRO A 167 3.69 20.51 -4.08
CA PRO A 167 3.06 21.66 -3.47
C PRO A 167 1.83 22.10 -4.26
N HIS A 168 0.76 22.46 -3.55
CA HIS A 168 -0.42 23.06 -4.14
C HIS A 168 -0.45 24.60 -3.97
N THR A 169 0.41 25.14 -3.10
CA THR A 169 0.61 26.58 -2.89
C THR A 169 1.93 26.84 -2.17
N GLU A 170 2.34 28.10 -2.19
CA GLU A 170 3.54 28.60 -1.51
C GLU A 170 3.19 29.80 -0.64
N ILE A 171 3.81 29.90 0.54
CA ILE A 171 3.67 31.03 1.45
C ILE A 171 5.02 31.63 1.81
N GLU A 172 5.08 32.95 1.96
CA GLU A 172 6.23 33.61 2.58
C GLU A 172 6.03 33.65 4.10
N THR A 173 6.97 33.08 4.83
CA THR A 173 7.00 33.17 6.29
C THR A 173 7.54 34.53 6.74
N GLY A 174 7.21 34.94 7.98
CA GLY A 174 7.61 36.25 8.52
C GLY A 174 9.12 36.49 8.59
N ASP A 175 9.95 35.48 8.38
CA ASP A 175 11.40 35.54 8.30
C ASP A 175 11.93 35.57 6.84
N GLY A 176 11.03 35.70 5.85
CA GLY A 176 11.38 35.82 4.43
C GLY A 176 11.71 34.51 3.74
N ARG A 177 11.39 33.35 4.36
CA ARG A 177 11.49 32.04 3.71
C ARG A 177 10.18 31.72 3.00
N THR A 178 10.28 30.98 1.91
CA THR A 178 9.13 30.40 1.23
C THR A 178 8.92 28.98 1.76
N GLU A 179 7.73 28.69 2.23
CA GLU A 179 7.29 27.34 2.57
C GLU A 179 6.26 26.87 1.55
N LYS A 180 6.38 25.61 1.17
CA LYS A 180 5.51 24.97 0.18
C LYS A 180 4.57 24.03 0.89
N ILE A 181 3.27 24.22 0.66
CA ILE A 181 2.21 23.48 1.32
C ILE A 181 1.83 22.28 0.48
N VAL A 182 1.74 21.12 1.14
CA VAL A 182 1.54 19.81 0.52
C VAL A 182 0.43 19.03 1.23
N LEU A 183 -0.13 18.03 0.54
CA LEU A 183 -1.01 17.04 1.14
C LEU A 183 -0.23 15.76 1.43
N ALA A 184 -0.71 14.94 2.36
CA ALA A 184 -0.11 13.65 2.65
C ALA A 184 -1.04 12.52 2.20
N THR A 185 -0.47 11.51 1.52
CA THR A 185 -1.14 10.29 1.10
C THR A 185 -0.41 9.06 1.63
N ARG A 186 -1.02 7.88 1.55
CA ARG A 186 -0.41 6.64 2.01
C ARG A 186 0.81 6.28 1.16
N LEU A 187 1.90 5.86 1.82
CA LEU A 187 3.10 5.39 1.15
C LEU A 187 2.80 4.16 0.27
N GLY A 188 3.32 4.19 -0.95
CA GLY A 188 3.21 3.08 -1.90
C GLY A 188 1.99 3.13 -2.82
N GLU A 189 0.95 3.90 -2.48
CA GLU A 189 -0.25 4.09 -3.29
C GLU A 189 0.01 5.14 -4.39
N ASN A 190 0.90 4.78 -5.31
CA ASN A 190 1.41 5.73 -6.33
C ASN A 190 0.38 6.06 -7.40
N GLY A 191 -0.60 5.18 -7.67
CA GLY A 191 -1.71 5.46 -8.57
C GLY A 191 -2.60 6.56 -8.01
N PHE A 192 -2.97 6.45 -6.74
CA PHE A 192 -3.75 7.47 -6.04
C PHE A 192 -2.98 8.80 -5.95
N LEU A 193 -1.70 8.75 -5.54
CA LEU A 193 -0.84 9.93 -5.48
C LEU A 193 -0.75 10.63 -6.84
N THR A 194 -0.51 9.89 -7.92
CA THR A 194 -0.39 10.45 -9.28
C THR A 194 -1.70 11.09 -9.76
N GLU A 195 -2.84 10.46 -9.46
CA GLU A 195 -4.15 11.03 -9.81
C GLU A 195 -4.39 12.35 -9.08
N LEU A 196 -4.09 12.40 -7.77
CA LEU A 196 -4.19 13.62 -6.97
C LEU A 196 -3.23 14.70 -7.49
N GLU A 197 -1.97 14.37 -7.76
CA GLU A 197 -0.99 15.33 -8.29
C GLU A 197 -1.36 15.84 -9.70
N THR A 198 -1.95 14.99 -10.53
CA THR A 198 -2.47 15.41 -11.85
C THR A 198 -3.58 16.44 -11.69
N PHE A 199 -4.50 16.21 -10.75
CA PHE A 199 -5.53 17.18 -10.42
C PHE A 199 -4.94 18.52 -9.95
N LEU A 200 -3.93 18.49 -9.06
CA LEU A 200 -3.29 19.71 -8.56
C LEU A 200 -2.65 20.52 -9.69
N VAL A 201 -1.99 19.85 -10.66
CA VAL A 201 -1.40 20.52 -11.84
C VAL A 201 -2.47 21.21 -12.69
N GLU A 202 -3.52 20.49 -13.03
CA GLU A 202 -4.60 21.02 -13.90
C GLU A 202 -5.34 22.18 -13.24
N ARG A 203 -5.49 22.15 -11.91
CA ARG A 203 -6.09 23.24 -11.14
C ARG A 203 -5.23 24.50 -11.13
N GLU A 204 -3.90 24.36 -11.10
CA GLU A 204 -2.96 25.51 -11.18
C GLU A 204 -2.97 26.20 -12.57
N GLU A 205 -3.27 25.43 -13.63
CA GLU A 205 -3.25 25.91 -15.01
C GLU A 205 -4.57 26.57 -15.45
N GLY A 206 -5.67 26.36 -14.73
CA GLY A 206 -7.05 26.84 -15.05
C GLY A 206 -7.39 28.12 -14.35
#